data_bf2b3ee6b4c51bb9aa858d2533381fa6
#
_entry.id   bf2b3ee6b4c51bb9aa858d2533381fa6
#
_cell.length_a   1.000
_cell.length_b   1.000
_cell.length_c   1.000
_cell.angle_alpha   90.00
_cell.angle_beta   90.00
_cell.angle_gamma   90.00
#
_symmetry.space_group_name_H-M   'P 1'
#
loop_
_entity.id
_entity.type
_entity.pdbx_description
1 polymer ?
#
loop_
_entity_poly.entity_id
_entity_poly.type
_entity_poly.pdbx_seq_one_letter_code
_entity_poly.pdbx_strand_id
1 'polypeptide(L)'
;MSTSLESRPKRAARALGLGVFAAQFVILDLVFRGPSAYASDPRLLLDAGASVALWVLLAGARGGRAARTFAAGLAALALAIQLVAFRYYHLPMDGQVLTSAAHCWTDVRPIAVRLLPSMVALVAAFAVVEYALLAAAPQRLSGRLPAAAVLLLALPFGAPFDDGPPDLRLASALRALGAPASASAATSVHVPILPSSRPELPSVLFIVTESVRAADYCSGPSLDCRVSPAIDRLLPDRFPLRQLRSIASYTAISISALITGRTQEGSSEAIAAAPNAFDFARSARAAGPASRVAYWSAQLESLFERKDIRSSTDSFVTLPDLIGRPIDDEDSVIDQGVDRLLATRVERELSATTGPLFAMVHFAGTHAPYFVDPADAPFEPWERVVTWSKMPRLLNAYRNAIHEQDKSVARVVSAFLARQGAAPWLIVFTSDHGEAFGEHSAIHHGQSLYEEQIHVPGWVAFGNGALGPDESAHLRGWEGRYTTHLDLLPTMLDALGVLDGIAMDPYRRGLAGRSLLRAFTPMAAAIPISNCTAIFPCALNVWGMLRDDQAVMAQPWDQGFRCVDFAAGDDAAPMTAGCARLREDSKAFFPLLPNRRPNR
;
A
#
# COMPACT_ATOMS: atom_id res chain seq x y z
N MET A 1 -7.25 68.32 -1.25
CA MET A 1 -7.21 66.97 -1.85
C MET A 1 -5.84 66.79 -2.51
N SER A 2 -4.88 66.27 -1.77
CA SER A 2 -3.54 65.97 -2.32
C SER A 2 -3.50 64.51 -2.71
N THR A 3 -3.69 64.21 -3.99
CA THR A 3 -3.39 62.88 -4.56
C THR A 3 -1.88 62.85 -4.79
N SER A 4 -1.15 62.32 -3.82
CA SER A 4 0.27 62.03 -4.03
C SER A 4 0.40 61.05 -5.21
N LEU A 5 0.94 61.53 -6.32
CA LEU A 5 1.32 60.75 -7.50
C LEU A 5 2.43 59.75 -7.05
N GLU A 6 2.02 58.54 -6.76
CA GLU A 6 2.95 57.45 -6.47
C GLU A 6 3.84 57.21 -7.70
N SER A 7 5.15 57.12 -7.50
CA SER A 7 6.11 56.94 -8.59
C SER A 7 5.85 55.63 -9.35
N ARG A 8 5.97 55.63 -10.70
CA ARG A 8 5.79 54.44 -11.57
C ARG A 8 6.44 53.15 -11.05
N PRO A 9 7.70 53.15 -10.53
CA PRO A 9 8.35 51.94 -10.00
C PRO A 9 7.64 51.36 -8.78
N LYS A 10 7.07 52.16 -7.89
CA LYS A 10 6.30 51.67 -6.74
C LYS A 10 4.99 51.00 -7.13
N ARG A 11 4.31 51.52 -8.18
CA ARG A 11 3.09 50.89 -8.72
C ARG A 11 3.40 49.55 -9.39
N ALA A 12 4.50 49.46 -10.14
CA ALA A 12 4.94 48.22 -10.77
C ALA A 12 5.30 47.15 -9.74
N ALA A 13 6.06 47.50 -8.70
CA ALA A 13 6.40 46.57 -7.61
C ALA A 13 5.15 46.05 -6.89
N ARG A 14 4.13 46.89 -6.66
CA ARG A 14 2.86 46.49 -6.02
C ARG A 14 2.03 45.54 -6.91
N ALA A 15 2.00 45.79 -8.20
CA ALA A 15 1.31 44.92 -9.15
C ALA A 15 2.00 43.55 -9.25
N LEU A 16 3.33 43.53 -9.27
CA LEU A 16 4.12 42.31 -9.27
C LEU A 16 3.89 41.50 -8.00
N GLY A 17 3.94 42.12 -6.81
CA GLY A 17 3.69 41.43 -5.53
C GLY A 17 2.31 40.77 -5.50
N LEU A 18 1.27 41.46 -5.94
CA LEU A 18 -0.08 40.90 -6.03
C LEU A 18 -0.15 39.76 -7.07
N GLY A 19 0.52 39.92 -8.20
CA GLY A 19 0.56 38.91 -9.27
C GLY A 19 1.22 37.60 -8.77
N VAL A 20 2.36 37.71 -8.08
CA VAL A 20 3.05 36.55 -7.49
C VAL A 20 2.17 35.87 -6.44
N PHE A 21 1.59 36.64 -5.51
CA PHE A 21 0.68 36.12 -4.50
C PHE A 21 -0.52 35.37 -5.12
N ALA A 22 -1.12 35.91 -6.15
CA ALA A 22 -2.29 35.30 -6.79
C ALA A 22 -1.95 34.07 -7.63
N ALA A 23 -0.76 34.03 -8.25
CA ALA A 23 -0.36 32.93 -9.15
C ALA A 23 0.48 31.84 -8.48
N GLN A 24 0.82 31.96 -7.21
CA GLN A 24 1.79 31.08 -6.52
C GLN A 24 1.45 29.60 -6.63
N PHE A 25 0.18 29.21 -6.50
CA PHE A 25 -0.23 27.81 -6.58
C PHE A 25 -0.22 27.28 -8.01
N VAL A 26 -0.49 28.14 -9.00
CA VAL A 26 -0.31 27.78 -10.41
C VAL A 26 1.17 27.62 -10.74
N ILE A 27 2.03 28.48 -10.20
CA ILE A 27 3.49 28.35 -10.34
C ILE A 27 3.97 27.05 -9.68
N LEU A 28 3.48 26.74 -8.50
CA LEU A 28 3.79 25.49 -7.79
C LEU A 28 3.33 24.27 -8.60
N ASP A 29 2.14 24.30 -9.17
CA ASP A 29 1.62 23.22 -10.01
C ASP A 29 2.44 23.04 -11.30
N LEU A 30 2.88 24.13 -11.92
CA LEU A 30 3.80 24.08 -13.06
C LEU A 30 5.14 23.44 -12.70
N VAL A 31 5.64 23.65 -11.48
CA VAL A 31 6.86 22.99 -11.00
C VAL A 31 6.61 21.50 -10.77
N PHE A 32 5.44 21.10 -10.27
CA PHE A 32 5.12 19.70 -9.99
C PHE A 32 4.84 18.88 -11.26
N ARG A 33 4.07 19.43 -12.21
CA ARG A 33 3.61 18.71 -13.41
C ARG A 33 4.40 19.02 -14.67
N GLY A 34 5.07 20.15 -14.71
CA GLY A 34 5.65 20.71 -15.91
C GLY A 34 4.64 21.43 -16.82
N PRO A 35 5.13 22.29 -17.71
CA PRO A 35 4.28 23.11 -18.59
C PRO A 35 3.53 22.30 -19.67
N SER A 36 4.00 21.11 -20.02
CA SER A 36 3.38 20.23 -21.01
C SER A 36 1.98 19.77 -20.59
N ALA A 37 1.71 19.60 -19.29
CA ALA A 37 0.41 19.23 -18.78
C ALA A 37 -0.68 20.25 -19.12
N TYR A 38 -0.36 21.54 -19.01
CA TYR A 38 -1.26 22.64 -19.35
C TYR A 38 -1.52 22.78 -20.85
N ALA A 39 -0.56 22.38 -21.68
CA ALA A 39 -0.73 22.38 -23.12
C ALA A 39 -1.64 21.23 -23.61
N SER A 40 -1.67 20.12 -22.86
CA SER A 40 -2.43 18.92 -23.22
C SER A 40 -3.87 18.91 -22.69
N ASP A 41 -4.18 19.65 -21.61
CA ASP A 41 -5.54 19.72 -21.04
C ASP A 41 -6.01 21.17 -20.82
N PRO A 42 -6.89 21.70 -21.68
CA PRO A 42 -7.45 23.04 -21.53
C PRO A 42 -8.22 23.27 -20.21
N ARG A 43 -8.69 22.23 -19.53
CA ARG A 43 -9.39 22.35 -18.24
C ARG A 43 -8.45 22.87 -17.15
N LEU A 44 -7.18 22.48 -17.19
CA LEU A 44 -6.17 22.97 -16.25
C LEU A 44 -5.98 24.48 -16.33
N LEU A 45 -6.18 25.10 -17.51
CA LEU A 45 -6.15 26.56 -17.67
C LEU A 45 -7.34 27.24 -16.96
N LEU A 46 -8.52 26.61 -16.99
CA LEU A 46 -9.69 27.12 -16.26
C LEU A 46 -9.49 27.00 -14.75
N ASP A 47 -8.97 25.87 -14.29
CA ASP A 47 -8.67 25.66 -12.88
C ASP A 47 -7.57 26.59 -12.38
N ALA A 48 -6.53 26.82 -13.18
CA ALA A 48 -5.51 27.84 -12.90
C ALA A 48 -6.12 29.24 -12.79
N GLY A 49 -7.05 29.59 -13.70
CA GLY A 49 -7.82 30.83 -13.63
C GLY A 49 -8.64 30.94 -12.34
N ALA A 50 -9.28 29.87 -11.91
CA ALA A 50 -10.05 29.79 -10.67
C ALA A 50 -9.16 29.95 -9.42
N SER A 51 -7.99 29.30 -9.38
CA SER A 51 -7.01 29.48 -8.31
C SER A 51 -6.55 30.94 -8.20
N VAL A 52 -6.10 31.54 -9.30
CA VAL A 52 -5.70 32.94 -9.32
C VAL A 52 -6.85 33.86 -8.86
N ALA A 53 -8.07 33.62 -9.34
CA ALA A 53 -9.26 34.37 -8.96
C ALA A 53 -9.55 34.32 -7.46
N LEU A 54 -9.43 33.13 -6.85
CA LEU A 54 -9.60 32.92 -5.40
C LEU A 54 -8.64 33.80 -4.60
N TRP A 55 -7.36 33.79 -4.96
CA TRP A 55 -6.34 34.54 -4.22
C TRP A 55 -6.43 36.03 -4.45
N VAL A 56 -6.85 36.51 -5.65
CA VAL A 56 -7.18 37.90 -5.91
C VAL A 56 -8.35 38.38 -5.05
N LEU A 57 -9.40 37.55 -4.88
CA LEU A 57 -10.53 37.87 -4.03
C LEU A 57 -10.11 37.97 -2.55
N LEU A 58 -9.34 37.02 -2.06
CA LEU A 58 -8.83 37.01 -0.69
C LEU A 58 -7.91 38.22 -0.43
N ALA A 59 -7.02 38.58 -1.36
CA ALA A 59 -6.18 39.77 -1.26
C ALA A 59 -6.97 41.08 -1.29
N GLY A 60 -8.10 41.10 -2.01
CA GLY A 60 -8.98 42.26 -2.14
C GLY A 60 -10.02 42.44 -1.05
N ALA A 61 -10.12 41.49 -0.10
CA ALA A 61 -11.10 41.54 0.97
C ALA A 61 -11.01 42.82 1.81
N ARG A 62 -12.17 43.45 2.11
CA ARG A 62 -12.29 44.78 2.75
C ARG A 62 -11.89 44.82 4.25
N GLY A 63 -11.33 43.77 4.80
CA GLY A 63 -11.03 43.65 6.23
C GLY A 63 -9.75 44.34 6.76
N GLY A 64 -9.12 45.19 5.98
CA GLY A 64 -7.93 45.91 6.40
C GLY A 64 -6.73 44.98 6.70
N ARG A 65 -5.95 45.30 7.75
CA ARG A 65 -4.77 44.50 8.15
C ARG A 65 -5.12 43.08 8.54
N ALA A 66 -6.22 42.88 9.27
CA ALA A 66 -6.64 41.56 9.73
C ALA A 66 -6.95 40.59 8.57
N ALA A 67 -7.67 41.04 7.55
CA ALA A 67 -7.97 40.21 6.37
C ALA A 67 -6.70 39.82 5.60
N ARG A 68 -5.72 40.72 5.50
CA ARG A 68 -4.44 40.44 4.85
C ARG A 68 -3.60 39.43 5.65
N THR A 69 -3.54 39.61 6.97
CA THR A 69 -2.86 38.63 7.86
C THR A 69 -3.51 37.25 7.73
N PHE A 70 -4.84 37.19 7.69
CA PHE A 70 -5.57 35.94 7.49
C PHE A 70 -5.26 35.31 6.11
N ALA A 71 -5.35 36.08 5.02
CA ALA A 71 -5.03 35.59 3.68
C ALA A 71 -3.57 35.12 3.55
N ALA A 72 -2.62 35.86 4.13
CA ALA A 72 -1.21 35.46 4.18
C ALA A 72 -1.01 34.17 4.99
N GLY A 73 -1.65 34.05 6.13
CA GLY A 73 -1.59 32.84 6.97
C GLY A 73 -2.18 31.62 6.27
N LEU A 74 -3.32 31.78 5.60
CA LEU A 74 -3.96 30.72 4.85
C LEU A 74 -3.10 30.26 3.67
N ALA A 75 -2.53 31.19 2.90
CA ALA A 75 -1.62 30.88 1.80
C ALA A 75 -0.38 30.15 2.30
N ALA A 76 0.24 30.66 3.35
CA ALA A 76 1.43 30.04 3.97
C ALA A 76 1.17 28.62 4.46
N LEU A 77 0.01 28.38 5.09
CA LEU A 77 -0.39 27.04 5.55
C LEU A 77 -0.59 26.11 4.37
N ALA A 78 -1.34 26.52 3.35
CA ALA A 78 -1.58 25.71 2.16
C ALA A 78 -0.28 25.38 1.41
N LEU A 79 0.64 26.36 1.23
CA LEU A 79 1.94 26.12 0.63
C LEU A 79 2.79 25.12 1.43
N ALA A 80 2.85 25.28 2.75
CA ALA A 80 3.62 24.40 3.60
C ALA A 80 3.09 22.95 3.54
N ILE A 81 1.76 22.76 3.62
CA ILE A 81 1.13 21.45 3.47
C ILE A 81 1.50 20.83 2.12
N GLN A 82 1.33 21.57 1.02
CA GLN A 82 1.58 21.06 -0.31
C GLN A 82 3.06 20.72 -0.56
N LEU A 83 3.99 21.55 -0.07
CA LEU A 83 5.41 21.29 -0.22
C LEU A 83 5.89 20.10 0.61
N VAL A 84 5.37 19.95 1.83
CA VAL A 84 5.70 18.78 2.67
C VAL A 84 5.12 17.51 2.06
N ALA A 85 3.86 17.53 1.63
CA ALA A 85 3.24 16.40 0.96
C ALA A 85 4.02 16.01 -0.30
N PHE A 86 4.37 16.98 -1.15
CA PHE A 86 5.13 16.72 -2.36
C PHE A 86 6.54 16.19 -2.07
N ARG A 87 7.22 16.74 -1.06
CA ARG A 87 8.56 16.27 -0.71
C ARG A 87 8.55 14.85 -0.15
N TYR A 88 7.49 14.46 0.55
CA TYR A 88 7.40 13.15 1.21
C TYR A 88 6.78 12.09 0.29
N TYR A 89 5.68 12.45 -0.39
CA TYR A 89 4.88 11.51 -1.20
C TYR A 89 5.06 11.71 -2.71
N HIS A 90 5.82 12.73 -3.14
CA HIS A 90 5.91 13.19 -4.55
C HIS A 90 4.54 13.52 -5.17
N LEU A 91 3.56 13.82 -4.32
CA LEU A 91 2.19 14.14 -4.67
C LEU A 91 1.73 15.41 -3.95
N PRO A 92 0.90 16.25 -4.60
CA PRO A 92 0.16 17.26 -3.87
C PRO A 92 -0.85 16.61 -2.91
N MET A 93 -1.12 17.26 -1.78
CA MET A 93 -2.19 16.89 -0.87
C MET A 93 -3.54 17.12 -1.59
N ASP A 94 -4.21 16.05 -1.94
CA ASP A 94 -5.53 16.03 -2.55
C ASP A 94 -6.55 15.28 -1.70
N GLY A 95 -7.77 15.09 -2.22
CA GLY A 95 -8.84 14.39 -1.53
C GLY A 95 -8.50 12.93 -1.22
N GLN A 96 -7.78 12.28 -2.11
CA GLN A 96 -7.39 10.89 -1.95
C GLN A 96 -6.33 10.74 -0.87
N VAL A 97 -5.25 11.54 -0.94
CA VAL A 97 -4.18 11.55 0.08
C VAL A 97 -4.74 11.87 1.46
N LEU A 98 -5.62 12.87 1.55
CA LEU A 98 -6.19 13.29 2.84
C LEU A 98 -7.16 12.24 3.40
N THR A 99 -8.00 11.64 2.56
CA THR A 99 -8.93 10.57 2.98
C THR A 99 -8.15 9.33 3.43
N SER A 100 -7.10 8.95 2.70
CA SER A 100 -6.24 7.85 3.08
C SER A 100 -5.48 8.13 4.37
N ALA A 101 -4.91 9.33 4.52
CA ALA A 101 -4.26 9.74 5.77
C ALA A 101 -5.24 9.72 6.96
N ALA A 102 -6.52 10.00 6.73
CA ALA A 102 -7.54 9.90 7.77
C ALA A 102 -7.89 8.44 8.12
N HIS A 103 -7.92 7.54 7.13
CA HIS A 103 -8.17 6.11 7.36
C HIS A 103 -6.97 5.41 8.00
N CYS A 104 -5.76 5.76 7.60
CA CYS A 104 -4.51 5.22 8.15
C CYS A 104 -3.90 6.20 9.16
N TRP A 105 -4.73 6.87 9.99
CA TRP A 105 -4.25 7.91 10.91
C TRP A 105 -3.24 7.38 11.92
N THR A 106 -3.35 6.13 12.32
CA THR A 106 -2.39 5.45 13.20
C THR A 106 -0.98 5.45 12.62
N ASP A 107 -0.85 5.16 11.32
CA ASP A 107 0.43 5.08 10.61
C ASP A 107 0.96 6.48 10.24
N VAL A 108 0.06 7.40 9.94
CA VAL A 108 0.40 8.77 9.52
C VAL A 108 0.75 9.67 10.71
N ARG A 109 0.15 9.45 11.87
CA ARG A 109 0.33 10.29 13.07
C ARG A 109 1.78 10.43 13.52
N PRO A 110 2.59 9.37 13.63
CA PRO A 110 4.00 9.50 14.02
C PRO A 110 4.80 10.36 13.04
N ILE A 111 4.53 10.19 11.74
CA ILE A 111 5.13 10.98 10.67
C ILE A 111 4.71 12.44 10.78
N ALA A 112 3.42 12.70 10.94
CA ALA A 112 2.87 14.04 11.10
C ALA A 112 3.45 14.77 12.32
N VAL A 113 3.57 14.08 13.46
CA VAL A 113 4.18 14.63 14.69
C VAL A 113 5.67 14.94 14.47
N ARG A 114 6.40 14.07 13.79
CA ARG A 114 7.82 14.30 13.47
C ARG A 114 8.03 15.49 12.53
N LEU A 115 7.13 15.68 11.58
CA LEU A 115 7.18 16.78 10.61
C LEU A 115 6.66 18.10 11.17
N LEU A 116 5.92 18.09 12.29
CA LEU A 116 5.28 19.28 12.85
C LEU A 116 6.23 20.47 13.11
N PRO A 117 7.45 20.29 13.67
CA PRO A 117 8.38 21.41 13.85
C PRO A 117 8.80 22.05 12.51
N SER A 118 9.06 21.24 11.49
CA SER A 118 9.41 21.72 10.16
C SER A 118 8.23 22.41 9.49
N MET A 119 7.02 21.89 9.65
CA MET A 119 5.77 22.51 9.19
C MET A 119 5.57 23.89 9.81
N VAL A 120 5.70 24.00 11.13
CA VAL A 120 5.57 25.29 11.85
C VAL A 120 6.60 26.30 11.35
N ALA A 121 7.86 25.90 11.17
CA ALA A 121 8.91 26.76 10.66
C ALA A 121 8.62 27.24 9.22
N LEU A 122 8.15 26.34 8.35
CA LEU A 122 7.76 26.67 6.97
C LEU A 122 6.57 27.62 6.94
N VAL A 123 5.53 27.36 7.72
CA VAL A 123 4.35 28.24 7.81
C VAL A 123 4.77 29.63 8.27
N ALA A 124 5.63 29.74 9.29
CA ALA A 124 6.11 31.02 9.77
C ALA A 124 6.92 31.79 8.69
N ALA A 125 7.84 31.08 8.01
CA ALA A 125 8.64 31.66 6.93
C ALA A 125 7.77 32.16 5.77
N PHE A 126 6.85 31.31 5.30
CA PHE A 126 5.93 31.69 4.23
C PHE A 126 4.98 32.81 4.65
N ALA A 127 4.46 32.82 5.88
CA ALA A 127 3.57 33.88 6.35
C ALA A 127 4.25 35.27 6.31
N VAL A 128 5.54 35.34 6.60
CA VAL A 128 6.32 36.60 6.47
C VAL A 128 6.40 37.05 5.01
N VAL A 129 6.71 36.12 4.09
CA VAL A 129 6.80 36.40 2.65
C VAL A 129 5.44 36.83 2.11
N GLU A 130 4.40 36.06 2.38
CA GLU A 130 3.04 36.31 1.92
C GLU A 130 2.50 37.65 2.44
N TYR A 131 2.76 37.94 3.70
CA TYR A 131 2.38 39.22 4.28
C TYR A 131 3.12 40.39 3.62
N ALA A 132 4.41 40.23 3.33
CA ALA A 132 5.19 41.24 2.61
C ALA A 132 4.66 41.51 1.18
N LEU A 133 4.30 40.44 0.45
CA LEU A 133 3.68 40.55 -0.89
C LEU A 133 2.33 41.28 -0.80
N LEU A 134 1.49 40.97 0.16
CA LEU A 134 0.19 41.60 0.38
C LEU A 134 0.31 43.04 0.94
N ALA A 135 1.30 43.30 1.79
CA ALA A 135 1.55 44.65 2.29
C ALA A 135 1.98 45.61 1.17
N ALA A 136 2.68 45.08 0.19
CA ALA A 136 3.04 45.82 -1.02
C ALA A 136 1.86 46.03 -2.01
N ALA A 137 0.77 45.25 -1.91
CA ALA A 137 -0.37 45.29 -2.81
C ALA A 137 -1.22 46.58 -2.65
N PRO A 138 -1.96 47.05 -3.70
CA PRO A 138 -2.86 48.19 -3.61
C PRO A 138 -3.93 47.99 -2.56
N GLN A 139 -4.26 49.03 -1.78
CA GLN A 139 -5.26 48.93 -0.71
C GLN A 139 -6.71 48.71 -1.21
N ARG A 140 -6.97 49.01 -2.48
CA ARG A 140 -8.28 48.77 -3.13
C ARG A 140 -8.03 48.25 -4.53
N LEU A 141 -8.52 47.04 -4.80
CA LEU A 141 -8.63 46.53 -6.17
C LEU A 141 -9.77 47.25 -6.90
N SER A 142 -9.59 47.58 -8.16
CA SER A 142 -10.70 48.14 -8.96
C SER A 142 -11.86 47.14 -9.00
N GLY A 143 -13.11 47.61 -8.97
CA GLY A 143 -14.30 46.76 -8.97
C GLY A 143 -14.41 45.78 -10.14
N ARG A 144 -13.63 45.99 -11.21
CA ARG A 144 -13.57 45.07 -12.36
C ARG A 144 -12.75 43.81 -12.09
N LEU A 145 -11.69 43.89 -11.27
CA LEU A 145 -10.87 42.72 -10.92
C LEU A 145 -11.61 41.72 -10.02
N PRO A 146 -12.27 42.14 -8.92
CA PRO A 146 -13.09 41.22 -8.13
C PRO A 146 -14.25 40.62 -8.92
N ALA A 147 -14.88 41.38 -9.83
CA ALA A 147 -15.97 40.86 -10.67
C ALA A 147 -15.49 39.80 -11.67
N ALA A 148 -14.34 40.04 -12.31
CA ALA A 148 -13.71 39.02 -13.17
C ALA A 148 -13.29 37.78 -12.41
N ALA A 149 -12.78 37.94 -11.17
CA ALA A 149 -12.42 36.85 -10.30
C ALA A 149 -13.65 35.99 -9.89
N VAL A 150 -14.79 36.64 -9.57
CA VAL A 150 -16.05 35.92 -9.29
C VAL A 150 -16.53 35.15 -10.53
N LEU A 151 -16.42 35.75 -11.72
CA LEU A 151 -16.81 35.09 -12.96
C LEU A 151 -15.96 33.84 -13.23
N LEU A 152 -14.63 33.92 -13.05
CA LEU A 152 -13.70 32.82 -13.22
C LEU A 152 -13.93 31.70 -12.18
N LEU A 153 -14.29 32.03 -10.95
CA LEU A 153 -14.66 31.06 -9.93
C LEU A 153 -16.01 30.39 -10.18
N ALA A 154 -16.93 31.05 -10.90
CA ALA A 154 -18.24 30.49 -11.23
C ALA A 154 -18.19 29.47 -12.39
N LEU A 155 -17.20 29.53 -13.26
CA LEU A 155 -17.09 28.67 -14.44
C LEU A 155 -16.87 27.19 -14.13
N PRO A 156 -16.13 26.79 -13.08
CA PRO A 156 -15.89 25.39 -12.76
C PRO A 156 -16.88 24.80 -11.75
N PHE A 157 -17.97 25.48 -11.39
CA PHE A 157 -18.98 24.97 -10.45
C PHE A 157 -19.75 23.78 -11.04
N GLY A 158 -19.17 22.60 -10.95
CA GLY A 158 -19.76 21.34 -11.43
C GLY A 158 -18.74 20.23 -11.69
N ALA A 159 -17.46 20.57 -11.75
CA ALA A 159 -16.41 19.56 -11.84
C ALA A 159 -15.63 19.47 -10.51
N PRO A 160 -15.29 18.28 -10.03
CA PRO A 160 -14.35 18.15 -8.92
C PRO A 160 -13.00 18.75 -9.34
N PHE A 161 -12.43 19.62 -8.47
CA PHE A 161 -11.11 20.22 -8.68
C PHE A 161 -9.97 19.23 -8.38
N ASP A 162 -10.22 17.93 -8.53
CA ASP A 162 -9.28 16.88 -8.15
C ASP A 162 -8.00 16.89 -9.00
N ASP A 163 -8.08 17.50 -10.20
CA ASP A 163 -6.94 17.67 -11.10
C ASP A 163 -6.42 19.12 -11.18
N GLY A 164 -7.01 20.06 -10.46
CA GLY A 164 -6.65 21.48 -10.45
C GLY A 164 -5.31 21.80 -9.75
N PRO A 165 -4.94 23.09 -9.64
CA PRO A 165 -3.79 23.53 -8.83
C PRO A 165 -3.86 23.08 -7.38
N PRO A 166 -2.71 22.99 -6.67
CA PRO A 166 -2.62 22.38 -5.33
C PRO A 166 -3.54 22.96 -4.26
N ASP A 167 -3.86 24.25 -4.31
CA ASP A 167 -4.80 24.93 -3.40
C ASP A 167 -6.25 24.47 -3.62
N LEU A 168 -6.67 24.32 -4.85
CA LEU A 168 -8.00 23.84 -5.20
C LEU A 168 -8.16 22.36 -4.86
N ARG A 169 -7.12 21.55 -5.06
CA ARG A 169 -7.09 20.16 -4.62
C ARG A 169 -7.23 20.05 -3.11
N LEU A 170 -6.50 20.88 -2.35
CA LEU A 170 -6.63 20.91 -0.90
C LEU A 170 -8.06 21.32 -0.46
N ALA A 171 -8.67 22.27 -1.14
CA ALA A 171 -10.05 22.68 -0.87
C ALA A 171 -11.05 21.56 -1.20
N SER A 172 -10.86 20.83 -2.29
CA SER A 172 -11.65 19.63 -2.64
C SER A 172 -11.48 18.53 -1.59
N ALA A 173 -10.23 18.29 -1.15
CA ALA A 173 -9.89 17.34 -0.10
C ALA A 173 -10.63 17.62 1.22
N LEU A 174 -10.58 18.86 1.68
CA LEU A 174 -11.27 19.27 2.91
C LEU A 174 -12.79 19.12 2.82
N ARG A 175 -13.37 19.30 1.62
CA ARG A 175 -14.80 19.05 1.36
C ARG A 175 -15.12 17.56 1.45
N ALA A 176 -14.27 16.69 0.90
CA ALA A 176 -14.44 15.24 0.91
C ALA A 176 -14.43 14.67 2.34
N LEU A 177 -13.61 15.21 3.26
CA LEU A 177 -13.61 14.82 4.68
C LEU A 177 -14.94 15.09 5.39
N GLY A 178 -15.72 16.09 4.92
CA GLY A 178 -17.04 16.40 5.48
C GLY A 178 -18.17 15.53 4.93
N ALA A 179 -17.90 14.72 3.92
CA ALA A 179 -18.88 13.77 3.39
C ALA A 179 -19.00 12.57 4.35
N PRO A 180 -20.22 12.11 4.68
CA PRO A 180 -20.36 10.92 5.52
C PRO A 180 -19.70 9.74 4.81
N ALA A 181 -18.75 9.09 5.49
CA ALA A 181 -18.21 7.83 5.01
C ALA A 181 -19.35 6.83 4.91
N SER A 182 -19.54 6.28 3.72
CA SER A 182 -20.48 5.16 3.53
C SER A 182 -19.88 3.94 4.22
N ALA A 183 -20.20 3.76 5.49
CA ALA A 183 -19.87 2.55 6.22
C ALA A 183 -20.75 1.43 5.66
N SER A 184 -20.24 0.70 4.68
CA SER A 184 -20.82 -0.58 4.30
C SER A 184 -20.55 -1.56 5.44
N ALA A 185 -21.60 -2.13 6.03
CA ALA A 185 -21.45 -3.16 7.04
C ALA A 185 -20.67 -4.35 6.47
N ALA A 186 -19.74 -4.88 7.23
CA ALA A 186 -19.02 -6.10 6.87
C ALA A 186 -20.03 -7.22 6.61
N THR A 187 -19.97 -7.83 5.43
CA THR A 187 -20.92 -8.87 5.02
C THR A 187 -20.26 -10.22 5.26
N SER A 188 -20.83 -11.05 6.11
CA SER A 188 -20.42 -12.45 6.23
C SER A 188 -20.90 -13.24 5.00
N VAL A 189 -19.99 -14.02 4.40
CA VAL A 189 -20.32 -14.86 3.24
C VAL A 189 -20.44 -16.29 3.69
N HIS A 190 -21.61 -16.89 3.45
CA HIS A 190 -21.79 -18.30 3.72
C HIS A 190 -21.33 -19.14 2.53
N VAL A 191 -20.24 -19.90 2.70
CA VAL A 191 -19.76 -20.88 1.72
C VAL A 191 -20.40 -22.24 2.07
N PRO A 192 -21.05 -22.93 1.12
CA PRO A 192 -21.59 -24.26 1.37
C PRO A 192 -20.45 -25.26 1.67
N ILE A 193 -20.83 -26.45 2.15
CA ILE A 193 -19.85 -27.53 2.35
C ILE A 193 -19.13 -27.83 1.04
N LEU A 194 -17.80 -27.84 1.10
CA LEU A 194 -16.90 -28.17 0.00
C LEU A 194 -16.33 -29.58 0.24
N PRO A 195 -16.85 -30.62 -0.43
CA PRO A 195 -16.29 -31.96 -0.31
C PRO A 195 -14.85 -32.00 -0.81
N SER A 196 -13.95 -32.51 0.03
CA SER A 196 -12.55 -32.70 -0.33
C SER A 196 -12.37 -33.99 -1.12
N SER A 197 -11.52 -33.97 -2.14
CA SER A 197 -11.02 -35.18 -2.81
C SER A 197 -9.94 -35.92 -2.02
N ARG A 198 -9.44 -35.33 -0.92
CA ARG A 198 -8.44 -35.95 -0.04
C ARG A 198 -9.11 -36.91 0.95
N PRO A 199 -8.50 -38.07 1.26
CA PRO A 199 -9.01 -38.97 2.29
C PRO A 199 -8.97 -38.34 3.69
N GLU A 200 -7.97 -37.49 3.94
CA GLU A 200 -7.77 -36.71 5.17
C GLU A 200 -7.41 -35.27 4.80
N LEU A 201 -7.97 -34.29 5.51
CA LEU A 201 -7.62 -32.89 5.32
C LEU A 201 -6.21 -32.62 5.86
N PRO A 202 -5.28 -32.08 5.06
CA PRO A 202 -4.02 -31.63 5.59
C PRO A 202 -4.22 -30.41 6.51
N SER A 203 -3.38 -30.32 7.55
CA SER A 203 -3.24 -29.05 8.26
C SER A 203 -2.47 -28.06 7.38
N VAL A 204 -2.96 -26.81 7.29
CA VAL A 204 -2.33 -25.74 6.51
C VAL A 204 -1.88 -24.64 7.46
N LEU A 205 -0.59 -24.32 7.44
CA LEU A 205 -0.02 -23.15 8.12
C LEU A 205 0.38 -22.14 7.06
N PHE A 206 -0.33 -21.01 7.00
CA PHE A 206 -0.02 -19.90 6.11
C PHE A 206 0.69 -18.82 6.92
N ILE A 207 1.96 -18.56 6.61
CA ILE A 207 2.80 -17.58 7.30
C ILE A 207 2.98 -16.38 6.38
N VAL A 208 2.67 -15.20 6.90
CA VAL A 208 2.90 -13.93 6.24
C VAL A 208 3.76 -13.05 7.13
N THR A 209 4.81 -12.49 6.58
CA THR A 209 5.65 -11.49 7.24
C THR A 209 5.33 -10.11 6.69
N GLU A 210 5.65 -9.08 7.44
CA GLU A 210 5.43 -7.68 7.08
C GLU A 210 6.65 -7.12 6.36
N SER A 211 6.46 -6.48 5.20
CA SER A 211 7.47 -5.66 4.50
C SER A 211 8.79 -6.36 4.14
N VAL A 212 8.83 -7.71 4.01
CA VAL A 212 10.09 -8.42 3.71
C VAL A 212 10.29 -8.56 2.21
N ARG A 213 11.36 -7.97 1.68
CA ARG A 213 11.72 -8.11 0.26
C ARG A 213 12.56 -9.36 -0.01
N ALA A 214 12.40 -9.93 -1.20
CA ALA A 214 13.08 -11.17 -1.59
C ALA A 214 14.60 -11.05 -1.58
N ALA A 215 15.14 -9.88 -1.90
CA ALA A 215 16.59 -9.62 -1.94
C ALA A 215 17.28 -9.75 -0.56
N ASP A 216 16.52 -9.58 0.53
CA ASP A 216 17.04 -9.65 1.90
C ASP A 216 16.47 -10.84 2.68
N TYR A 217 16.10 -11.94 1.99
CA TYR A 217 15.60 -13.17 2.62
C TYR A 217 16.12 -14.42 1.88
N CYS A 218 16.37 -15.50 2.60
CA CYS A 218 16.79 -16.77 2.00
C CYS A 218 15.57 -17.66 1.71
N SER A 219 14.93 -17.47 0.56
CA SER A 219 13.73 -18.24 0.19
C SER A 219 14.00 -19.75 0.01
N GLY A 220 15.21 -20.13 -0.41
CA GLY A 220 15.65 -21.50 -0.58
C GLY A 220 16.85 -21.84 0.27
N PRO A 221 17.25 -23.11 0.35
CA PRO A 221 18.43 -23.56 1.09
C PRO A 221 19.69 -22.81 0.67
N SER A 222 20.43 -22.28 1.63
CA SER A 222 21.67 -21.56 1.40
C SER A 222 22.65 -21.79 2.55
N LEU A 223 23.88 -22.24 2.23
CA LEU A 223 24.93 -22.45 3.23
C LEU A 223 25.38 -21.13 3.88
N ASP A 224 25.18 -20.00 3.18
CA ASP A 224 25.61 -18.66 3.61
C ASP A 224 24.43 -17.77 4.04
N CYS A 225 23.26 -18.35 4.32
CA CYS A 225 22.11 -17.58 4.78
C CYS A 225 22.38 -16.95 6.14
N ARG A 226 22.59 -15.63 6.16
CA ARG A 226 22.82 -14.86 7.40
C ARG A 226 21.56 -14.20 7.92
N VAL A 227 20.61 -13.89 7.03
CA VAL A 227 19.44 -13.09 7.37
C VAL A 227 18.33 -13.97 7.99
N SER A 228 18.04 -15.13 7.40
CA SER A 228 17.01 -16.06 7.88
C SER A 228 17.53 -17.49 8.09
N PRO A 229 18.55 -17.68 8.95
CA PRO A 229 19.23 -18.97 9.10
C PRO A 229 18.42 -20.02 9.91
N ALA A 230 17.44 -19.61 10.69
CA ALA A 230 16.69 -20.54 11.56
C ALA A 230 15.74 -21.41 10.72
N ILE A 231 14.97 -20.81 9.81
CA ILE A 231 14.12 -21.55 8.86
C ILE A 231 14.96 -22.35 7.88
N ASP A 232 16.11 -21.83 7.46
CA ASP A 232 17.01 -22.55 6.55
C ASP A 232 17.47 -23.89 7.15
N ARG A 233 17.81 -23.91 8.43
CA ARG A 233 18.18 -25.14 9.17
C ARG A 233 16.98 -26.04 9.46
N LEU A 234 15.81 -25.47 9.72
CA LEU A 234 14.62 -26.22 10.13
C LEU A 234 13.94 -26.94 8.95
N LEU A 235 13.89 -26.30 7.81
CA LEU A 235 13.23 -26.78 6.58
C LEU A 235 14.19 -26.71 5.38
N PRO A 236 15.26 -27.53 5.35
CA PRO A 236 16.23 -27.50 4.27
C PRO A 236 15.66 -27.95 2.92
N ASP A 237 14.58 -28.74 2.94
CA ASP A 237 13.94 -29.29 1.72
C ASP A 237 12.72 -28.48 1.26
N ARG A 238 12.52 -27.25 1.76
CA ARG A 238 11.44 -26.38 1.30
C ARG A 238 11.60 -25.98 -0.15
N PHE A 239 10.50 -25.77 -0.84
CA PHE A 239 10.47 -25.37 -2.26
C PHE A 239 10.40 -23.85 -2.37
N PRO A 240 11.45 -23.17 -2.88
CA PRO A 240 11.46 -21.73 -2.99
C PRO A 240 10.63 -21.25 -4.19
N LEU A 241 9.88 -20.18 -3.99
CA LEU A 241 9.20 -19.41 -5.04
C LEU A 241 10.05 -18.17 -5.33
N ARG A 242 11.12 -18.32 -6.13
CA ARG A 242 12.14 -17.29 -6.30
C ARG A 242 11.65 -16.04 -7.03
N GLN A 243 10.52 -16.13 -7.72
CA GLN A 243 9.96 -15.06 -8.55
C GLN A 243 8.53 -14.73 -8.11
N LEU A 244 8.29 -14.71 -6.78
CA LEU A 244 6.99 -14.38 -6.21
C LEU A 244 6.85 -12.85 -6.06
N ARG A 245 5.72 -12.31 -6.52
CA ARG A 245 5.40 -10.88 -6.38
C ARG A 245 4.07 -10.66 -5.69
N SER A 246 4.05 -9.67 -4.84
CA SER A 246 2.80 -9.10 -4.35
C SER A 246 2.12 -8.30 -5.47
N ILE A 247 0.81 -8.08 -5.34
CA ILE A 247 0.06 -7.26 -6.29
C ILE A 247 -0.07 -5.80 -5.84
N ALA A 248 0.51 -5.48 -4.71
CA ALA A 248 0.55 -4.14 -4.14
C ALA A 248 1.77 -4.02 -3.23
N SER A 249 2.21 -2.82 -2.93
CA SER A 249 3.20 -2.55 -1.89
C SER A 249 2.55 -1.91 -0.65
N TYR A 250 1.34 -2.35 -0.31
CA TYR A 250 0.56 -1.88 0.83
C TYR A 250 -0.19 -3.04 1.49
N THR A 251 0.00 -3.21 2.80
CA THR A 251 -0.43 -4.37 3.59
C THR A 251 -1.90 -4.72 3.40
N ALA A 252 -2.81 -3.79 3.61
CA ALA A 252 -4.25 -4.04 3.54
C ALA A 252 -4.71 -4.59 2.18
N ILE A 253 -4.06 -4.17 1.10
CA ILE A 253 -4.36 -4.62 -0.26
C ILE A 253 -3.76 -5.99 -0.52
N SER A 254 -2.49 -6.18 -0.17
CA SER A 254 -1.78 -7.44 -0.35
C SER A 254 -2.43 -8.57 0.46
N ILE A 255 -2.77 -8.33 1.72
CA ILE A 255 -3.47 -9.30 2.56
C ILE A 255 -4.86 -9.63 2.00
N SER A 256 -5.60 -8.61 1.54
CA SER A 256 -6.90 -8.85 0.90
C SER A 256 -6.79 -9.76 -0.32
N ALA A 257 -5.77 -9.58 -1.15
CA ALA A 257 -5.49 -10.43 -2.29
C ALA A 257 -5.09 -11.86 -1.88
N LEU A 258 -4.20 -11.98 -0.90
CA LEU A 258 -3.75 -13.27 -0.36
C LEU A 258 -4.91 -14.12 0.16
N ILE A 259 -5.85 -13.53 0.90
CA ILE A 259 -6.94 -14.28 1.51
C ILE A 259 -8.15 -14.49 0.58
N THR A 260 -8.36 -13.63 -0.44
CA THR A 260 -9.50 -13.76 -1.37
C THR A 260 -9.12 -14.37 -2.72
N GLY A 261 -7.84 -14.37 -3.09
CA GLY A 261 -7.37 -14.79 -4.42
C GLY A 261 -7.89 -13.90 -5.55
N ARG A 262 -8.39 -12.69 -5.22
CA ARG A 262 -8.99 -11.77 -6.18
C ARG A 262 -8.03 -10.64 -6.52
N THR A 263 -8.13 -10.20 -7.76
CA THR A 263 -7.52 -8.95 -8.20
C THR A 263 -8.32 -7.75 -7.67
N GLN A 264 -7.81 -6.56 -7.93
CA GLN A 264 -8.45 -5.30 -7.57
C GLN A 264 -9.58 -4.89 -8.53
N GLU A 265 -10.12 -5.83 -9.27
CA GLU A 265 -11.28 -5.65 -10.17
C GLU A 265 -12.59 -5.62 -9.39
N GLY A 266 -13.53 -4.84 -9.89
CA GLY A 266 -14.87 -4.76 -9.33
C GLY A 266 -15.03 -3.68 -8.27
N SER A 267 -16.20 -3.69 -7.60
CA SER A 267 -16.48 -2.73 -6.53
C SER A 267 -15.90 -3.22 -5.20
N SER A 268 -15.74 -2.28 -4.25
CA SER A 268 -15.34 -2.61 -2.88
C SER A 268 -16.32 -3.58 -2.22
N GLU A 269 -17.62 -3.44 -2.52
CA GLU A 269 -18.66 -4.32 -2.03
C GLU A 269 -18.49 -5.73 -2.57
N ALA A 270 -18.14 -5.88 -3.85
CA ALA A 270 -17.93 -7.19 -4.48
C ALA A 270 -16.73 -7.93 -3.88
N ILE A 271 -15.64 -7.22 -3.57
CA ILE A 271 -14.46 -7.81 -2.93
C ILE A 271 -14.75 -8.11 -1.45
N ALA A 272 -15.41 -7.20 -0.74
CA ALA A 272 -15.81 -7.41 0.65
C ALA A 272 -16.78 -8.59 0.80
N ALA A 273 -17.70 -8.78 -0.16
CA ALA A 273 -18.63 -9.90 -0.21
C ALA A 273 -18.02 -11.20 -0.74
N ALA A 274 -16.79 -11.21 -1.23
CA ALA A 274 -16.14 -12.43 -1.71
C ALA A 274 -15.76 -13.33 -0.53
N PRO A 275 -15.90 -14.67 -0.65
CA PRO A 275 -15.34 -15.59 0.33
C PRO A 275 -13.83 -15.43 0.45
N ASN A 276 -13.30 -15.71 1.63
CA ASN A 276 -11.88 -15.69 1.92
C ASN A 276 -11.34 -17.09 2.28
N ALA A 277 -10.04 -17.19 2.45
CA ALA A 277 -9.35 -18.44 2.78
C ALA A 277 -9.95 -19.15 4.01
N PHE A 278 -10.37 -18.39 5.02
CA PHE A 278 -10.97 -18.92 6.26
C PHE A 278 -12.38 -19.48 6.01
N ASP A 279 -13.20 -18.82 5.18
CA ASP A 279 -14.52 -19.28 4.76
C ASP A 279 -14.41 -20.61 4.02
N PHE A 280 -13.48 -20.71 3.07
CA PHE A 280 -13.23 -21.94 2.32
C PHE A 280 -12.71 -23.06 3.20
N ALA A 281 -11.73 -22.78 4.07
CA ALA A 281 -11.17 -23.79 4.98
C ALA A 281 -12.21 -24.31 5.98
N ARG A 282 -13.06 -23.42 6.52
CA ARG A 282 -14.19 -23.82 7.39
C ARG A 282 -15.18 -24.71 6.67
N SER A 283 -15.36 -24.51 5.38
CA SER A 283 -16.31 -25.28 4.56
C SER A 283 -15.75 -26.58 4.00
N ALA A 284 -14.43 -26.75 3.98
CA ALA A 284 -13.77 -27.96 3.49
C ALA A 284 -14.14 -29.17 4.37
N ARG A 285 -14.51 -30.29 3.75
CA ARG A 285 -14.89 -31.55 4.42
C ARG A 285 -14.25 -32.73 3.71
N ALA A 286 -13.62 -33.59 4.52
CA ALA A 286 -13.20 -34.94 4.15
C ALA A 286 -13.95 -35.96 5.00
N ALA A 287 -13.54 -37.22 4.96
CA ALA A 287 -14.12 -38.30 5.80
C ALA A 287 -13.92 -38.08 7.30
N GLY A 288 -12.88 -37.36 7.71
CA GLY A 288 -12.53 -37.04 9.08
C GLY A 288 -13.14 -35.76 9.61
N PRO A 289 -12.62 -35.21 10.72
CA PRO A 289 -13.10 -33.98 11.31
C PRO A 289 -12.83 -32.78 10.39
N ALA A 290 -13.67 -31.73 10.52
CA ALA A 290 -13.43 -30.46 9.84
C ALA A 290 -12.19 -29.76 10.38
N SER A 291 -11.56 -28.93 9.55
CA SER A 291 -10.46 -28.07 10.00
C SER A 291 -10.95 -27.06 11.03
N ARG A 292 -10.16 -26.89 12.09
CA ARG A 292 -10.21 -25.68 12.91
C ARG A 292 -9.57 -24.55 12.11
N VAL A 293 -10.11 -23.34 12.28
CA VAL A 293 -9.69 -22.18 11.50
C VAL A 293 -9.20 -21.10 12.45
N ALA A 294 -8.00 -20.59 12.21
CA ALA A 294 -7.38 -19.59 13.08
C ALA A 294 -6.72 -18.45 12.30
N TYR A 295 -6.80 -17.24 12.87
CA TYR A 295 -6.02 -16.08 12.47
C TYR A 295 -5.29 -15.51 13.68
N TRP A 296 -3.97 -15.49 13.61
CA TRP A 296 -3.09 -14.98 14.66
C TRP A 296 -2.14 -13.95 14.09
N SER A 297 -2.22 -12.72 14.58
CA SER A 297 -1.51 -11.59 13.99
C SER A 297 -0.87 -10.70 15.06
N ALA A 298 0.29 -10.16 14.73
CA ALA A 298 0.92 -9.06 15.43
C ALA A 298 0.49 -7.69 14.88
N GLN A 299 -0.51 -7.66 13.97
CA GLN A 299 -1.07 -6.46 13.35
C GLN A 299 -2.39 -6.06 14.01
N LEU A 300 -2.85 -4.84 13.73
CA LEU A 300 -4.17 -4.35 14.13
C LEU A 300 -5.29 -4.99 13.29
N GLU A 301 -6.49 -5.13 13.88
CA GLU A 301 -7.68 -5.61 13.17
C GLU A 301 -8.15 -4.65 12.07
N SER A 302 -7.81 -3.37 12.17
CA SER A 302 -8.18 -2.32 11.22
C SER A 302 -7.75 -2.60 9.77
N LEU A 303 -6.75 -3.45 9.55
CA LEU A 303 -6.37 -3.93 8.21
C LEU A 303 -7.51 -4.62 7.46
N PHE A 304 -8.55 -5.06 8.17
CA PHE A 304 -9.68 -5.82 7.63
C PHE A 304 -11.03 -5.13 7.81
N GLU A 305 -11.08 -3.83 8.01
CA GLU A 305 -12.29 -3.06 8.39
C GLU A 305 -13.57 -3.39 7.61
N ARG A 306 -13.44 -3.90 6.38
CA ARG A 306 -14.57 -4.26 5.52
C ARG A 306 -14.82 -5.76 5.41
N LYS A 307 -14.03 -6.60 6.08
CA LYS A 307 -14.17 -8.05 6.00
C LYS A 307 -14.22 -8.67 7.39
N ASP A 308 -15.32 -9.34 7.67
CA ASP A 308 -15.50 -10.07 8.92
C ASP A 308 -14.72 -11.40 8.88
N ILE A 309 -13.40 -11.34 9.16
CA ILE A 309 -12.56 -12.53 9.30
C ILE A 309 -12.84 -13.21 10.65
N ARG A 310 -13.18 -12.44 11.67
CA ARG A 310 -13.42 -12.96 13.02
C ARG A 310 -14.55 -14.00 13.06
N SER A 311 -15.65 -13.76 12.33
CA SER A 311 -16.77 -14.72 12.27
C SER A 311 -16.42 -16.02 11.54
N SER A 312 -15.38 -16.01 10.71
CA SER A 312 -14.90 -17.17 9.95
C SER A 312 -13.82 -17.98 10.68
N THR A 313 -13.40 -17.55 11.87
CA THR A 313 -12.31 -18.19 12.63
C THR A 313 -12.80 -18.76 13.98
N ASP A 314 -12.18 -19.84 14.45
CA ASP A 314 -12.40 -20.42 15.78
C ASP A 314 -11.46 -19.82 16.83
N SER A 315 -10.31 -19.29 16.38
CA SER A 315 -9.36 -18.53 17.20
C SER A 315 -8.91 -17.31 16.43
N PHE A 316 -9.05 -16.14 17.03
CA PHE A 316 -8.70 -14.86 16.45
C PHE A 316 -7.90 -14.05 17.46
N VAL A 317 -6.65 -13.71 17.10
CA VAL A 317 -5.71 -12.95 17.93
C VAL A 317 -5.12 -11.83 17.12
N THR A 318 -5.09 -10.62 17.68
CA THR A 318 -4.49 -9.43 17.08
C THR A 318 -3.55 -8.73 18.05
N LEU A 319 -2.90 -7.69 17.63
CA LEU A 319 -1.90 -6.96 18.42
C LEU A 319 -2.42 -6.52 19.80
N PRO A 320 -3.64 -5.96 19.97
CA PRO A 320 -4.18 -5.66 21.29
C PRO A 320 -4.27 -6.87 22.24
N ASP A 321 -4.56 -8.06 21.71
CA ASP A 321 -4.62 -9.29 22.50
C ASP A 321 -3.23 -9.75 22.98
N LEU A 322 -2.19 -9.46 22.18
CA LEU A 322 -0.80 -9.77 22.52
C LEU A 322 -0.26 -8.84 23.59
N ILE A 323 -0.57 -7.56 23.50
CA ILE A 323 -0.09 -6.50 24.40
C ILE A 323 -0.96 -6.44 25.68
N GLY A 324 -2.20 -6.92 25.63
CA GLY A 324 -3.13 -6.91 26.77
C GLY A 324 -3.79 -5.56 27.05
N ARG A 325 -3.78 -4.64 26.09
CA ARG A 325 -4.44 -3.32 26.14
C ARG A 325 -4.80 -2.84 24.74
N PRO A 326 -5.76 -1.89 24.60
CA PRO A 326 -6.01 -1.24 23.32
C PRO A 326 -4.73 -0.57 22.77
N ILE A 327 -4.53 -0.69 21.47
CA ILE A 327 -3.41 -0.11 20.72
C ILE A 327 -4.01 0.66 19.55
N ASP A 328 -3.63 1.93 19.43
CA ASP A 328 -4.07 2.83 18.35
C ASP A 328 -2.97 3.05 17.30
N ASP A 329 -1.73 2.64 17.61
CA ASP A 329 -0.53 2.87 16.81
C ASP A 329 0.41 1.67 17.01
N GLU A 330 0.55 0.83 15.99
CA GLU A 330 1.38 -0.37 16.05
C GLU A 330 2.88 -0.05 16.14
N ASP A 331 3.35 1.03 15.52
CA ASP A 331 4.74 1.47 15.59
C ASP A 331 5.20 1.72 17.03
N SER A 332 4.27 2.14 17.89
CA SER A 332 4.54 2.43 19.31
C SER A 332 4.92 1.19 20.13
N VAL A 333 4.66 0.00 19.61
CA VAL A 333 4.86 -1.28 20.32
C VAL A 333 5.78 -2.26 19.59
N ILE A 334 6.22 -1.98 18.38
CA ILE A 334 7.18 -2.83 17.63
C ILE A 334 8.42 -3.14 18.48
N ASP A 335 8.93 -2.15 19.22
CA ASP A 335 10.08 -2.31 20.12
C ASP A 335 9.83 -3.29 21.29
N GLN A 336 8.61 -3.73 21.53
CA GLN A 336 8.30 -4.73 22.57
C GLN A 336 8.49 -6.17 22.08
N GLY A 337 8.99 -6.37 20.85
CA GLY A 337 9.21 -7.68 20.28
C GLY A 337 7.91 -8.44 20.04
N VAL A 338 6.97 -7.79 19.36
CA VAL A 338 5.61 -8.30 19.10
C VAL A 338 5.59 -9.68 18.46
N ASP A 339 6.57 -9.98 17.61
CA ASP A 339 6.71 -11.30 16.98
C ASP A 339 7.07 -12.41 17.98
N ARG A 340 7.86 -12.09 19.01
CA ARG A 340 8.15 -13.04 20.12
C ARG A 340 6.90 -13.33 20.94
N LEU A 341 6.08 -12.29 21.17
CA LEU A 341 4.79 -12.43 21.86
C LEU A 341 3.83 -13.27 21.03
N LEU A 342 3.74 -12.98 19.73
CA LEU A 342 2.93 -13.75 18.78
C LEU A 342 3.36 -15.22 18.76
N ALA A 343 4.65 -15.52 18.60
CA ALA A 343 5.16 -16.89 18.58
C ALA A 343 4.79 -17.64 19.88
N THR A 344 4.96 -17.00 21.04
CA THR A 344 4.59 -17.58 22.35
C THR A 344 3.07 -17.82 22.44
N ARG A 345 2.25 -16.93 21.90
CA ARG A 345 0.80 -17.11 21.85
C ARG A 345 0.42 -18.27 20.93
N VAL A 346 1.00 -18.35 19.73
CA VAL A 346 0.73 -19.39 18.74
C VAL A 346 1.15 -20.77 19.25
N GLU A 347 2.29 -20.89 19.92
CA GLU A 347 2.72 -22.15 20.57
C GLU A 347 1.65 -22.68 21.54
N ARG A 348 1.04 -21.81 22.34
CA ARG A 348 -0.06 -22.18 23.25
C ARG A 348 -1.33 -22.58 22.51
N GLU A 349 -1.72 -21.83 21.48
CA GLU A 349 -2.89 -22.15 20.65
C GLU A 349 -2.73 -23.50 19.93
N LEU A 350 -1.54 -23.77 19.38
CA LEU A 350 -1.22 -25.03 18.72
C LEU A 350 -1.26 -26.22 19.70
N SER A 351 -0.76 -26.06 20.92
CA SER A 351 -0.78 -27.11 21.94
C SER A 351 -2.21 -27.47 22.42
N ALA A 352 -3.13 -26.51 22.36
CA ALA A 352 -4.52 -26.67 22.74
C ALA A 352 -5.43 -27.19 21.61
N THR A 353 -4.92 -27.22 20.36
CA THR A 353 -5.72 -27.54 19.18
C THR A 353 -5.46 -28.96 18.69
N THR A 354 -6.51 -29.75 18.41
CA THR A 354 -6.43 -31.10 17.85
C THR A 354 -7.13 -31.17 16.47
N GLY A 355 -6.82 -32.22 15.69
CA GLY A 355 -7.39 -32.42 14.35
C GLY A 355 -6.80 -31.50 13.28
N PRO A 356 -7.34 -31.49 12.04
CA PRO A 356 -6.87 -30.62 10.97
C PRO A 356 -6.98 -29.14 11.36
N LEU A 357 -6.01 -28.33 10.92
CA LEU A 357 -5.94 -26.91 11.23
C LEU A 357 -5.67 -26.13 9.94
N PHE A 358 -6.42 -25.06 9.72
CA PHE A 358 -6.04 -24.00 8.79
C PHE A 358 -5.74 -22.74 9.62
N ALA A 359 -4.49 -22.34 9.66
CA ALA A 359 -4.09 -21.14 10.40
C ALA A 359 -3.29 -20.19 9.53
N MET A 360 -3.59 -18.89 9.62
CA MET A 360 -2.74 -17.83 9.12
C MET A 360 -2.05 -17.15 10.29
N VAL A 361 -0.73 -16.98 10.18
CA VAL A 361 0.09 -16.26 11.16
C VAL A 361 0.72 -15.07 10.47
N HIS A 362 0.45 -13.85 10.96
CA HIS A 362 0.93 -12.62 10.37
C HIS A 362 1.85 -11.88 11.34
N PHE A 363 3.14 -11.84 11.01
CA PHE A 363 4.20 -11.20 11.79
C PHE A 363 4.35 -9.73 11.40
N ALA A 364 4.79 -8.88 12.34
CA ALA A 364 4.88 -7.42 12.14
C ALA A 364 6.25 -6.81 12.51
N GLY A 365 7.17 -7.57 13.12
CA GLY A 365 8.43 -7.02 13.67
C GLY A 365 9.39 -6.40 12.64
N THR A 366 9.16 -6.64 11.36
CA THR A 366 9.90 -6.05 10.23
C THR A 366 9.25 -4.77 9.68
N HIS A 367 8.12 -4.32 10.22
CA HIS A 367 7.60 -2.98 10.00
C HIS A 367 8.50 -1.90 10.63
N ALA A 368 8.64 -0.74 9.99
CA ALA A 368 9.37 0.38 10.60
C ALA A 368 8.68 0.76 11.94
N PRO A 369 9.43 1.01 13.02
CA PRO A 369 10.86 1.32 13.13
C PRO A 369 11.79 0.11 13.28
N TYR A 370 11.42 -1.07 12.86
CA TYR A 370 12.20 -2.33 12.86
C TYR A 370 12.64 -2.79 14.26
N PHE A 371 12.15 -3.95 14.69
CA PHE A 371 12.60 -4.52 15.96
C PHE A 371 14.01 -5.10 15.82
N VAL A 372 14.96 -4.57 16.58
CA VAL A 372 16.34 -5.06 16.65
C VAL A 372 16.67 -5.44 18.08
N ASP A 373 17.10 -6.70 18.29
CA ASP A 373 17.71 -7.11 19.55
C ASP A 373 19.22 -6.78 19.50
N PRO A 374 19.70 -5.80 20.31
CA PRO A 374 21.12 -5.43 20.28
C PRO A 374 22.07 -6.57 20.68
N ALA A 375 21.58 -7.58 21.43
CA ALA A 375 22.38 -8.71 21.83
C ALA A 375 22.59 -9.73 20.70
N ASP A 376 21.77 -9.67 19.64
CA ASP A 376 21.84 -10.57 18.50
C ASP A 376 21.51 -9.82 17.18
N ALA A 377 22.38 -8.87 16.84
CA ALA A 377 22.27 -8.00 15.65
C ALA A 377 23.49 -8.23 14.72
N PRO A 378 23.46 -9.27 13.85
CA PRO A 378 24.65 -9.65 13.03
C PRO A 378 24.99 -8.64 11.93
N PHE A 379 24.15 -7.66 11.65
CA PHE A 379 24.37 -6.65 10.62
C PHE A 379 24.70 -5.30 11.25
N GLU A 380 26.00 -4.94 11.22
CA GLU A 380 26.51 -3.70 11.82
C GLU A 380 27.27 -2.85 10.80
N PRO A 381 27.36 -1.52 11.00
CA PRO A 381 26.62 -0.73 11.99
C PRO A 381 25.15 -0.57 11.57
N TRP A 382 24.24 -0.47 12.54
CA TRP A 382 22.81 -0.27 12.28
C TRP A 382 22.26 0.97 13.01
N GLU A 383 21.27 1.60 12.42
CA GLU A 383 20.52 2.72 12.99
C GLU A 383 19.07 2.66 12.48
N ARG A 384 18.11 3.04 13.33
CA ARG A 384 16.67 3.12 12.97
C ARG A 384 16.23 4.53 12.54
N VAL A 385 17.16 5.46 12.45
CA VAL A 385 16.86 6.84 12.05
C VAL A 385 16.85 6.95 10.53
N VAL A 386 15.70 7.38 9.99
CA VAL A 386 15.51 7.57 8.56
C VAL A 386 16.18 8.87 8.11
N THR A 387 17.34 8.75 7.47
CA THR A 387 18.02 9.85 6.77
C THR A 387 18.74 9.31 5.54
N TRP A 388 18.74 10.07 4.45
CA TRP A 388 19.35 9.66 3.18
C TRP A 388 20.82 9.21 3.32
N SER A 389 21.60 9.91 4.14
CA SER A 389 23.00 9.58 4.36
C SER A 389 23.22 8.31 5.19
N LYS A 390 22.18 7.77 5.83
CA LYS A 390 22.24 6.61 6.72
C LYS A 390 21.46 5.40 6.22
N MET A 391 21.00 5.42 4.97
CA MET A 391 20.24 4.31 4.38
C MET A 391 20.93 2.94 4.54
N PRO A 392 22.25 2.78 4.35
CA PRO A 392 22.91 1.48 4.57
C PRO A 392 22.80 0.98 6.02
N ARG A 393 22.76 1.88 7.01
CA ARG A 393 22.57 1.52 8.42
C ARG A 393 21.13 1.18 8.75
N LEU A 394 20.18 1.86 8.11
CA LEU A 394 18.77 1.54 8.20
C LEU A 394 18.48 0.16 7.60
N LEU A 395 19.08 -0.15 6.44
CA LEU A 395 19.01 -1.47 5.82
C LEU A 395 19.58 -2.56 6.74
N ASN A 396 20.67 -2.29 7.48
CA ASN A 396 21.19 -3.22 8.46
C ASN A 396 20.24 -3.41 9.65
N ALA A 397 19.55 -2.35 10.12
CA ALA A 397 18.51 -2.49 11.14
C ALA A 397 17.35 -3.39 10.66
N TYR A 398 16.90 -3.19 9.44
CA TYR A 398 15.88 -4.02 8.80
C TYR A 398 16.32 -5.50 8.66
N ARG A 399 17.55 -5.77 8.22
CA ARG A 399 18.12 -7.14 8.15
C ARG A 399 18.19 -7.80 9.52
N ASN A 400 18.53 -7.04 10.56
CA ASN A 400 18.49 -7.52 11.94
C ASN A 400 17.07 -7.83 12.39
N ALA A 401 16.07 -7.04 11.98
CA ALA A 401 14.68 -7.34 12.26
C ALA A 401 14.20 -8.62 11.57
N ILE A 402 14.59 -8.86 10.31
CA ILE A 402 14.31 -10.12 9.60
C ILE A 402 14.99 -11.29 10.33
N HIS A 403 16.24 -11.13 10.77
CA HIS A 403 16.98 -12.15 11.51
C HIS A 403 16.26 -12.54 12.81
N GLU A 404 15.71 -11.58 13.52
CA GLU A 404 14.96 -11.82 14.74
C GLU A 404 13.59 -12.44 14.46
N GLN A 405 12.89 -11.97 13.44
CA GLN A 405 11.61 -12.51 13.01
C GLN A 405 11.74 -13.98 12.56
N ASP A 406 12.82 -14.33 11.85
CA ASP A 406 13.12 -15.70 11.42
C ASP A 406 13.14 -16.71 12.59
N LYS A 407 13.65 -16.30 13.75
CA LYS A 407 13.61 -17.15 14.97
C LYS A 407 12.18 -17.34 15.46
N SER A 408 11.37 -16.30 15.43
CA SER A 408 9.96 -16.37 15.83
C SER A 408 9.16 -17.23 14.85
N VAL A 409 9.41 -17.11 13.56
CA VAL A 409 8.83 -17.98 12.52
C VAL A 409 9.25 -19.44 12.74
N ALA A 410 10.53 -19.70 13.00
CA ALA A 410 11.05 -21.05 13.25
C ALA A 410 10.43 -21.70 14.49
N ARG A 411 10.17 -20.93 15.57
CA ARG A 411 9.45 -21.41 16.76
C ARG A 411 8.03 -21.87 16.40
N VAL A 412 7.29 -21.04 15.67
CA VAL A 412 5.92 -21.36 15.23
C VAL A 412 5.91 -22.61 14.34
N VAL A 413 6.80 -22.69 13.38
CA VAL A 413 6.95 -23.85 12.49
C VAL A 413 7.29 -25.11 13.29
N SER A 414 8.24 -25.03 14.23
CA SER A 414 8.62 -26.17 15.08
C SER A 414 7.44 -26.68 15.92
N ALA A 415 6.68 -25.77 16.53
CA ALA A 415 5.48 -26.12 17.30
C ALA A 415 4.39 -26.73 16.40
N PHE A 416 4.20 -26.19 15.20
CA PHE A 416 3.26 -26.74 14.22
C PHE A 416 3.67 -28.16 13.79
N LEU A 417 4.93 -28.39 13.43
CA LEU A 417 5.42 -29.72 13.03
C LEU A 417 5.33 -30.73 14.16
N ALA A 418 5.69 -30.35 15.38
CA ALA A 418 5.59 -31.22 16.56
C ALA A 418 4.14 -31.69 16.82
N ARG A 419 3.17 -30.82 16.52
CA ARG A 419 1.74 -31.11 16.65
C ARG A 419 1.24 -32.13 15.61
N GLN A 420 1.82 -32.15 14.38
CA GLN A 420 1.25 -32.94 13.28
C GLN A 420 1.40 -34.45 13.48
N GLY A 421 2.47 -34.91 14.10
CA GLY A 421 2.74 -36.35 14.19
C GLY A 421 2.81 -36.98 12.79
N ALA A 422 1.89 -37.93 12.50
CA ALA A 422 1.78 -38.56 11.17
C ALA A 422 0.75 -37.89 10.25
N ALA A 423 0.00 -36.88 10.71
CA ALA A 423 -1.03 -36.23 9.92
C ALA A 423 -0.44 -35.40 8.79
N PRO A 424 -1.12 -35.31 7.60
CA PRO A 424 -0.62 -34.55 6.46
C PRO A 424 -0.60 -33.04 6.77
N TRP A 425 0.42 -32.36 6.25
CA TRP A 425 0.57 -30.93 6.49
C TRP A 425 1.20 -30.17 5.31
N LEU A 426 0.81 -28.91 5.20
CA LEU A 426 1.35 -27.93 4.24
C LEU A 426 1.70 -26.66 4.98
N ILE A 427 2.85 -26.06 4.67
CA ILE A 427 3.24 -24.71 5.09
C ILE A 427 3.45 -23.87 3.84
N VAL A 428 2.82 -22.70 3.81
CA VAL A 428 3.01 -21.68 2.77
C VAL A 428 3.54 -20.43 3.45
N PHE A 429 4.62 -19.87 2.94
CA PHE A 429 5.26 -18.67 3.47
C PHE A 429 5.36 -17.60 2.40
N THR A 430 5.10 -16.36 2.78
CA THR A 430 5.40 -15.16 1.99
C THR A 430 5.55 -13.93 2.88
N SER A 431 5.92 -12.79 2.30
CA SER A 431 5.68 -11.47 2.87
C SER A 431 4.52 -10.81 2.15
N ASP A 432 3.86 -9.87 2.81
CA ASP A 432 2.76 -9.12 2.19
C ASP A 432 3.25 -8.18 1.07
N HIS A 433 4.36 -7.48 1.27
CA HIS A 433 5.11 -6.68 0.28
C HIS A 433 6.58 -6.58 0.69
N GLY A 434 7.36 -5.78 -0.04
CA GLY A 434 8.75 -5.46 0.26
C GLY A 434 8.91 -4.05 0.82
N GLU A 435 10.18 -3.57 0.83
CA GLU A 435 10.58 -2.32 1.48
C GLU A 435 11.70 -1.63 0.67
N ALA A 436 11.61 -0.31 0.50
CA ALA A 436 12.63 0.50 -0.18
C ALA A 436 13.56 1.21 0.81
N PHE A 437 14.84 1.28 0.48
CA PHE A 437 15.90 1.93 1.25
C PHE A 437 16.66 2.97 0.43
N GLY A 438 15.95 3.74 -0.37
CA GLY A 438 16.49 4.79 -1.23
C GLY A 438 16.50 4.43 -2.71
N GLU A 439 16.20 3.19 -3.06
CA GLU A 439 16.01 2.78 -4.45
C GLU A 439 14.85 3.59 -5.05
N HIS A 440 14.99 4.02 -6.30
CA HIS A 440 14.01 4.86 -7.01
C HIS A 440 13.55 6.09 -6.22
N SER A 441 14.41 6.61 -5.32
CA SER A 441 14.10 7.73 -4.42
C SER A 441 12.93 7.45 -3.45
N ALA A 442 12.60 6.19 -3.22
CA ALA A 442 11.58 5.74 -2.26
C ALA A 442 12.23 5.32 -0.93
N ILE A 443 11.49 5.47 0.16
CA ILE A 443 11.84 4.98 1.49
C ILE A 443 10.58 4.33 2.05
N HIS A 444 10.72 3.17 2.69
CA HIS A 444 9.60 2.36 3.13
C HIS A 444 8.79 1.79 1.96
N HIS A 445 7.49 1.62 2.12
CA HIS A 445 6.59 0.99 1.16
C HIS A 445 5.40 1.88 0.79
N GLY A 446 4.51 1.39 -0.06
CA GLY A 446 3.28 2.10 -0.45
C GLY A 446 3.47 3.14 -1.55
N GLN A 447 4.69 3.49 -1.91
CA GLN A 447 4.99 4.61 -2.82
C GLN A 447 5.24 4.17 -4.26
N SER A 448 5.57 2.90 -4.48
CA SER A 448 5.92 2.39 -5.80
C SER A 448 5.53 0.92 -5.96
N LEU A 449 5.69 0.40 -7.18
CA LEU A 449 5.52 -1.00 -7.53
C LEU A 449 6.82 -1.57 -8.13
N TYR A 450 7.97 -1.03 -7.74
CA TYR A 450 9.26 -1.57 -8.12
C TYR A 450 9.60 -2.84 -7.36
N GLU A 451 10.59 -3.58 -7.86
CA GLU A 451 10.99 -4.89 -7.33
C GLU A 451 11.26 -4.87 -5.82
N GLU A 452 11.90 -3.82 -5.29
CA GLU A 452 12.16 -3.72 -3.86
C GLU A 452 10.90 -3.65 -3.00
N GLN A 453 9.75 -3.27 -3.58
CA GLN A 453 8.48 -3.17 -2.87
C GLN A 453 7.46 -4.26 -3.22
N ILE A 454 7.62 -4.98 -4.33
CA ILE A 454 6.68 -6.04 -4.72
C ILE A 454 7.31 -7.42 -4.88
N HIS A 455 8.63 -7.55 -5.05
CA HIS A 455 9.29 -8.86 -5.08
C HIS A 455 9.51 -9.36 -3.66
N VAL A 456 8.72 -10.33 -3.27
CA VAL A 456 8.66 -10.88 -1.91
C VAL A 456 9.25 -12.28 -1.83
N PRO A 457 9.77 -12.71 -0.68
CA PRO A 457 10.16 -14.09 -0.49
C PRO A 457 8.93 -15.01 -0.50
N GLY A 458 9.11 -16.21 -1.01
CA GLY A 458 8.09 -17.25 -0.95
C GLY A 458 8.70 -18.63 -0.88
N TRP A 459 8.06 -19.53 -0.14
CA TRP A 459 8.39 -20.95 -0.16
C TRP A 459 7.21 -21.79 0.30
N VAL A 460 7.23 -23.06 -0.10
CA VAL A 460 6.26 -24.07 0.29
C VAL A 460 6.99 -25.26 0.91
N ALA A 461 6.48 -25.79 2.02
CA ALA A 461 6.94 -27.04 2.59
C ALA A 461 5.74 -27.94 2.91
N PHE A 462 5.91 -29.25 2.83
CA PHE A 462 4.85 -30.21 3.09
C PHE A 462 5.42 -31.53 3.59
N GLY A 463 4.56 -32.32 4.21
CA GLY A 463 4.95 -33.63 4.72
C GLY A 463 3.79 -34.57 4.93
N ASN A 464 4.15 -35.81 5.30
CA ASN A 464 3.21 -36.87 5.66
C ASN A 464 2.15 -37.17 4.59
N GLY A 465 2.54 -37.05 3.28
CA GLY A 465 1.64 -37.37 2.17
C GLY A 465 0.58 -36.30 1.87
N ALA A 466 0.76 -35.06 2.33
CA ALA A 466 -0.13 -33.95 2.01
C ALA A 466 -0.20 -33.69 0.50
N LEU A 467 0.90 -33.89 -0.22
CA LEU A 467 0.98 -33.78 -1.67
C LEU A 467 1.43 -35.11 -2.28
N GLY A 468 0.82 -35.44 -3.42
CA GLY A 468 1.22 -36.58 -4.24
C GLY A 468 2.52 -36.32 -5.02
N PRO A 469 3.11 -37.37 -5.66
CA PRO A 469 4.33 -37.23 -6.45
C PRO A 469 4.21 -36.22 -7.59
N ASP A 470 3.09 -36.23 -8.33
CA ASP A 470 2.86 -35.30 -9.44
C ASP A 470 2.71 -33.87 -8.97
N GLU A 471 1.97 -33.63 -7.88
CA GLU A 471 1.80 -32.30 -7.27
C GLU A 471 3.15 -31.75 -6.80
N SER A 472 3.96 -32.60 -6.17
CA SER A 472 5.33 -32.26 -5.73
C SER A 472 6.25 -31.96 -6.92
N ALA A 473 6.12 -32.71 -8.03
CA ALA A 473 6.88 -32.46 -9.26
C ALA A 473 6.45 -31.13 -9.92
N HIS A 474 5.14 -30.86 -9.97
CA HIS A 474 4.61 -29.59 -10.48
C HIS A 474 5.12 -28.42 -9.65
N LEU A 475 5.05 -28.50 -8.31
CA LEU A 475 5.53 -27.45 -7.41
C LEU A 475 7.02 -27.13 -7.66
N ARG A 476 7.88 -28.15 -7.84
CA ARG A 476 9.27 -27.96 -8.25
C ARG A 476 9.42 -27.21 -9.58
N GLY A 477 8.50 -27.44 -10.52
CA GLY A 477 8.48 -26.76 -11.82
C GLY A 477 8.23 -25.25 -11.75
N TRP A 478 7.77 -24.76 -10.60
CA TRP A 478 7.48 -23.32 -10.38
C TRP A 478 8.65 -22.54 -9.77
N GLU A 479 9.71 -23.17 -9.28
CA GLU A 479 10.81 -22.53 -8.53
C GLU A 479 11.35 -21.24 -9.19
N GLY A 480 11.62 -21.28 -10.49
CA GLY A 480 12.14 -20.14 -11.26
C GLY A 480 11.09 -19.41 -12.10
N ARG A 481 9.81 -19.71 -11.90
CA ARG A 481 8.70 -19.12 -12.68
C ARG A 481 8.08 -17.94 -11.94
N TYR A 482 7.55 -17.00 -12.73
CA TYR A 482 6.84 -15.84 -12.19
C TYR A 482 5.51 -16.28 -11.59
N THR A 483 5.36 -15.98 -10.31
CA THR A 483 4.19 -16.25 -9.49
C THR A 483 3.76 -14.99 -8.77
N THR A 484 2.52 -14.95 -8.34
CA THR A 484 1.98 -13.82 -7.56
C THR A 484 1.26 -14.31 -6.31
N HIS A 485 0.95 -13.42 -5.42
CA HIS A 485 0.13 -13.69 -4.25
C HIS A 485 -1.20 -14.38 -4.59
N LEU A 486 -1.75 -14.10 -5.77
CA LEU A 486 -3.00 -14.69 -6.22
C LEU A 486 -2.91 -16.19 -6.46
N ASP A 487 -1.70 -16.72 -6.70
CA ASP A 487 -1.45 -18.15 -6.92
C ASP A 487 -1.48 -18.96 -5.59
N LEU A 488 -1.32 -18.31 -4.44
CA LEU A 488 -1.18 -18.99 -3.14
C LEU A 488 -2.52 -19.57 -2.63
N LEU A 489 -3.62 -18.81 -2.72
CA LEU A 489 -4.92 -19.33 -2.28
C LEU A 489 -5.41 -20.53 -3.12
N PRO A 490 -5.40 -20.49 -4.47
CA PRO A 490 -5.72 -21.68 -5.27
C PRO A 490 -4.83 -22.88 -4.92
N THR A 491 -3.55 -22.66 -4.62
CA THR A 491 -2.62 -23.72 -4.19
C THR A 491 -3.07 -24.38 -2.87
N MET A 492 -3.44 -23.58 -1.86
CA MET A 492 -3.94 -24.09 -0.59
C MET A 492 -5.27 -24.82 -0.74
N LEU A 493 -6.19 -24.29 -1.59
CA LEU A 493 -7.48 -24.95 -1.87
C LEU A 493 -7.30 -26.26 -2.61
N ASP A 494 -6.32 -26.34 -3.49
CA ASP A 494 -5.96 -27.58 -4.22
C ASP A 494 -5.35 -28.61 -3.25
N ALA A 495 -4.47 -28.19 -2.36
CA ALA A 495 -3.94 -29.03 -1.30
C ALA A 495 -5.03 -29.55 -0.36
N LEU A 496 -6.05 -28.74 -0.05
CA LEU A 496 -7.25 -29.18 0.68
C LEU A 496 -8.17 -30.10 -0.16
N GLY A 497 -7.90 -30.27 -1.46
CA GLY A 497 -8.69 -31.11 -2.35
C GLY A 497 -10.09 -30.58 -2.68
N VAL A 498 -10.31 -29.26 -2.54
CA VAL A 498 -11.63 -28.66 -2.79
C VAL A 498 -11.71 -27.85 -4.08
N LEU A 499 -10.57 -27.49 -4.69
CA LEU A 499 -10.51 -26.56 -5.80
C LEU A 499 -11.32 -27.00 -7.02
N ASP A 500 -11.36 -28.30 -7.36
CA ASP A 500 -12.09 -28.86 -8.52
C ASP A 500 -13.52 -29.32 -8.19
N GLY A 501 -13.94 -29.22 -6.94
CA GLY A 501 -15.28 -29.62 -6.53
C GLY A 501 -16.37 -28.81 -7.22
N ILE A 502 -17.50 -29.43 -7.58
CA ILE A 502 -18.66 -28.76 -8.19
C ILE A 502 -19.16 -27.61 -7.30
N ALA A 503 -19.13 -27.79 -5.99
CA ALA A 503 -19.52 -26.76 -5.03
C ALA A 503 -18.60 -25.52 -5.07
N MET A 504 -17.39 -25.66 -5.62
CA MET A 504 -16.43 -24.56 -5.78
C MET A 504 -16.64 -23.78 -7.10
N ASP A 505 -17.40 -24.28 -8.07
CA ASP A 505 -17.62 -23.63 -9.38
C ASP A 505 -18.05 -22.16 -9.31
N PRO A 506 -18.96 -21.75 -8.42
CA PRO A 506 -19.36 -20.35 -8.33
C PRO A 506 -18.22 -19.41 -7.92
N TYR A 507 -17.25 -19.92 -7.18
CA TYR A 507 -16.15 -19.15 -6.61
C TYR A 507 -14.89 -19.18 -7.46
N ARG A 508 -14.66 -20.30 -8.17
CA ARG A 508 -13.44 -20.54 -8.97
C ARG A 508 -13.19 -19.47 -10.02
N ARG A 509 -14.26 -18.94 -10.65
CA ARG A 509 -14.14 -17.86 -11.64
C ARG A 509 -13.62 -16.55 -11.06
N GLY A 510 -13.76 -16.35 -9.76
CA GLY A 510 -13.25 -15.17 -9.06
C GLY A 510 -11.81 -15.31 -8.58
N LEU A 511 -11.23 -16.52 -8.66
CA LEU A 511 -9.82 -16.74 -8.35
C LEU A 511 -8.99 -16.39 -9.59
N ALA A 512 -8.15 -15.36 -9.48
CA ALA A 512 -7.34 -14.88 -10.60
C ALA A 512 -6.01 -15.63 -10.75
N GLY A 513 -5.59 -16.34 -9.71
CA GLY A 513 -4.33 -17.09 -9.65
C GLY A 513 -4.46 -18.54 -10.11
N ARG A 514 -3.32 -19.22 -10.16
CA ARG A 514 -3.14 -20.62 -10.56
C ARG A 514 -2.72 -21.46 -9.37
N SER A 515 -3.09 -22.72 -9.32
CA SER A 515 -2.52 -23.65 -8.33
C SER A 515 -1.11 -24.06 -8.74
N LEU A 516 -0.16 -23.89 -7.82
CA LEU A 516 1.23 -24.31 -7.99
C LEU A 516 1.41 -25.83 -7.89
N LEU A 517 0.36 -26.56 -7.50
CA LEU A 517 0.32 -28.04 -7.49
C LEU A 517 -0.01 -28.63 -8.86
N ARG A 518 -0.18 -27.77 -9.87
CA ARG A 518 -0.50 -28.16 -11.24
C ARG A 518 0.64 -27.80 -12.19
N ALA A 519 0.64 -28.43 -13.35
CA ALA A 519 1.61 -28.11 -14.40
C ALA A 519 1.61 -26.61 -14.69
N PHE A 520 2.81 -26.06 -14.93
CA PHE A 520 2.96 -24.65 -15.26
C PHE A 520 2.11 -24.27 -16.49
N THR A 521 1.37 -23.20 -16.35
CA THR A 521 0.68 -22.51 -17.43
C THR A 521 0.98 -21.01 -17.35
N PRO A 522 1.26 -20.33 -18.48
CA PRO A 522 1.37 -18.88 -18.48
C PRO A 522 0.11 -18.21 -17.93
N MET A 523 0.23 -16.97 -17.46
CA MET A 523 -0.94 -16.18 -17.06
C MET A 523 -1.92 -16.04 -18.22
N ALA A 524 -3.17 -16.44 -18.02
CA ALA A 524 -4.23 -16.33 -19.03
C ALA A 524 -4.54 -14.88 -19.39
N ALA A 525 -4.56 -14.01 -18.39
CA ALA A 525 -4.78 -12.57 -18.52
C ALA A 525 -3.73 -11.78 -17.73
N ALA A 526 -3.52 -10.54 -18.12
CA ALA A 526 -2.75 -9.60 -17.30
C ALA A 526 -3.55 -9.27 -16.03
N ILE A 527 -2.85 -9.07 -14.93
CA ILE A 527 -3.44 -8.70 -13.63
C ILE A 527 -3.10 -7.26 -13.28
N PRO A 528 -4.06 -6.49 -12.74
CA PRO A 528 -3.78 -5.18 -12.20
C PRO A 528 -2.94 -5.30 -10.92
N ILE A 529 -1.90 -4.48 -10.83
CA ILE A 529 -1.10 -4.27 -9.63
C ILE A 529 -1.27 -2.82 -9.21
N SER A 530 -1.61 -2.56 -7.95
CA SER A 530 -1.90 -1.19 -7.51
C SER A 530 -1.95 -1.07 -6.00
N ASN A 531 -1.55 0.09 -5.49
CA ASN A 531 -1.80 0.49 -4.10
C ASN A 531 -3.17 1.15 -3.91
N CYS A 532 -3.98 1.15 -4.94
CA CYS A 532 -5.33 1.67 -4.93
C CYS A 532 -6.32 0.54 -5.13
N THR A 533 -7.29 0.42 -4.29
CA THR A 533 -8.37 -0.54 -4.47
C THR A 533 -9.73 0.09 -4.34
N ALA A 534 -10.71 -0.67 -4.80
CA ALA A 534 -12.07 -0.44 -4.39
C ALA A 534 -12.27 -0.70 -2.87
N ILE A 535 -11.38 -1.42 -2.17
CA ILE A 535 -11.48 -1.70 -0.72
C ILE A 535 -10.90 -0.54 0.10
N PHE A 536 -9.76 0.01 -0.34
CA PHE A 536 -9.11 1.14 0.32
C PHE A 536 -9.05 2.34 -0.62
N PRO A 537 -9.41 3.54 -0.14
CA PRO A 537 -9.16 4.77 -0.88
C PRO A 537 -7.66 4.88 -1.15
N CYS A 538 -7.29 5.24 -2.38
CA CYS A 538 -5.88 5.38 -2.73
C CYS A 538 -5.20 6.49 -1.95
N ALA A 539 -4.19 6.14 -1.16
CA ALA A 539 -3.23 7.13 -0.66
C ALA A 539 -2.31 7.62 -1.78
N LEU A 540 -1.89 6.70 -2.63
CA LEU A 540 -0.87 6.92 -3.64
C LEU A 540 -1.36 6.29 -4.95
N ASN A 541 -1.56 7.10 -5.97
CA ASN A 541 -2.01 6.68 -7.30
C ASN A 541 -0.91 5.89 -8.04
N VAL A 542 -0.53 4.74 -7.49
CA VAL A 542 0.44 3.83 -8.09
C VAL A 542 -0.30 2.63 -8.66
N TRP A 543 -0.13 2.38 -9.95
CA TRP A 543 -0.83 1.31 -10.64
C TRP A 543 -0.05 0.79 -11.84
N GLY A 544 -0.34 -0.43 -12.23
CA GLY A 544 0.23 -1.10 -13.38
C GLY A 544 -0.53 -2.35 -13.77
N MET A 545 -0.01 -3.02 -14.77
CA MET A 545 -0.45 -4.34 -15.21
C MET A 545 0.74 -5.28 -15.25
N LEU A 546 0.56 -6.48 -14.74
CA LEU A 546 1.58 -7.53 -14.70
C LEU A 546 1.13 -8.72 -15.52
N ARG A 547 2.03 -9.30 -16.30
CA ARG A 547 1.84 -10.58 -16.96
C ARG A 547 3.17 -11.32 -17.05
N ASP A 548 3.28 -12.44 -16.35
CA ASP A 548 4.51 -13.23 -16.23
C ASP A 548 5.72 -12.36 -15.85
N ASP A 549 6.71 -12.20 -16.73
CA ASP A 549 7.96 -11.45 -16.50
C ASP A 549 7.91 -9.97 -16.91
N GLN A 550 6.76 -9.49 -17.38
CA GLN A 550 6.61 -8.13 -17.87
C GLN A 550 5.53 -7.36 -17.11
N ALA A 551 5.80 -6.09 -16.87
CA ALA A 551 4.82 -5.16 -16.34
C ALA A 551 4.86 -3.81 -17.07
N VAL A 552 3.75 -3.11 -17.04
CA VAL A 552 3.70 -1.67 -17.25
C VAL A 552 3.28 -1.03 -15.96
N MET A 553 3.98 0.03 -15.58
CA MET A 553 3.71 0.76 -14.34
C MET A 553 3.66 2.25 -14.60
N ALA A 554 2.86 2.96 -13.80
CA ALA A 554 2.91 4.41 -13.72
C ALA A 554 2.74 4.83 -12.27
N GLN A 555 3.54 5.80 -11.89
CA GLN A 555 3.57 6.39 -10.57
C GLN A 555 3.19 7.86 -10.67
N PRO A 556 2.87 8.51 -9.54
CA PRO A 556 2.39 9.90 -9.54
C PRO A 556 3.28 10.90 -10.28
N TRP A 557 4.57 10.67 -10.29
CA TRP A 557 5.59 11.54 -10.90
C TRP A 557 5.98 11.13 -12.33
N ASP A 558 5.49 9.98 -12.83
CA ASP A 558 5.81 9.53 -14.16
C ASP A 558 5.04 10.32 -15.22
N GLN A 559 5.71 10.66 -16.32
CA GLN A 559 5.09 11.30 -17.47
C GLN A 559 4.34 10.33 -18.39
N GLY A 560 4.39 9.03 -18.08
CA GLY A 560 3.73 7.96 -18.82
C GLY A 560 3.97 6.60 -18.20
N PHE A 561 3.48 5.56 -18.87
CA PHE A 561 3.77 4.19 -18.46
C PHE A 561 5.23 3.82 -18.69
N ARG A 562 5.85 3.21 -17.71
CA ARG A 562 7.13 2.52 -17.83
C ARG A 562 6.89 1.06 -18.19
N CYS A 563 7.70 0.56 -19.08
CA CYS A 563 7.83 -0.88 -19.32
C CYS A 563 8.88 -1.44 -18.37
N VAL A 564 8.55 -2.53 -17.70
CA VAL A 564 9.44 -3.24 -16.79
C VAL A 564 9.61 -4.66 -17.31
N ASP A 565 10.86 -5.09 -17.39
CA ASP A 565 11.24 -6.47 -17.72
C ASP A 565 11.96 -7.07 -16.51
N PHE A 566 11.24 -7.87 -15.75
CA PHE A 566 11.77 -8.48 -14.53
C PHE A 566 12.85 -9.53 -14.82
N ALA A 567 12.79 -10.18 -16.00
CA ALA A 567 13.81 -11.16 -16.38
C ALA A 567 15.15 -10.50 -16.70
N ALA A 568 15.11 -9.29 -17.28
CA ALA A 568 16.31 -8.50 -17.54
C ALA A 568 16.77 -7.68 -16.32
N GLY A 569 15.93 -7.55 -15.29
CA GLY A 569 16.16 -6.66 -14.16
C GLY A 569 16.15 -5.18 -14.60
N ASP A 570 15.35 -4.83 -15.61
CA ASP A 570 15.28 -3.50 -16.21
C ASP A 570 13.94 -2.82 -15.88
N ASP A 571 14.00 -1.83 -15.01
CA ASP A 571 12.85 -1.05 -14.56
C ASP A 571 12.42 0.05 -15.55
N ALA A 572 13.16 0.23 -16.63
CA ALA A 572 12.91 1.24 -17.66
C ALA A 572 13.16 0.69 -19.07
N ALA A 573 12.80 -0.57 -19.28
CA ALA A 573 12.97 -1.23 -20.58
C ALA A 573 12.29 -0.46 -21.71
N PRO A 574 12.81 -0.52 -22.93
CA PRO A 574 12.10 0.01 -24.10
C PRO A 574 10.71 -0.59 -24.21
N MET A 575 9.73 0.19 -24.68
CA MET A 575 8.35 -0.27 -24.86
C MET A 575 8.29 -1.43 -25.87
N THR A 576 8.29 -2.65 -25.35
CA THR A 576 8.17 -3.87 -26.15
C THR A 576 6.75 -4.07 -26.66
N ALA A 577 6.55 -4.99 -27.59
CA ALA A 577 5.21 -5.39 -28.04
C ALA A 577 4.36 -5.96 -26.88
N GLY A 578 5.00 -6.66 -25.90
CA GLY A 578 4.36 -7.15 -24.69
C GLY A 578 3.88 -6.02 -23.80
N CYS A 579 4.74 -5.06 -23.49
CA CYS A 579 4.40 -3.87 -22.73
C CYS A 579 3.34 -3.00 -23.42
N ALA A 580 3.41 -2.86 -24.76
CA ALA A 580 2.40 -2.12 -25.51
C ALA A 580 1.02 -2.78 -25.38
N ARG A 581 0.96 -4.11 -25.35
CA ARG A 581 -0.28 -4.86 -25.11
C ARG A 581 -0.77 -4.67 -23.68
N LEU A 582 0.10 -4.80 -22.69
CA LEU A 582 -0.23 -4.56 -21.29
C LEU A 582 -0.79 -3.14 -21.07
N ARG A 583 -0.21 -2.14 -21.75
CA ARG A 583 -0.72 -0.77 -21.72
C ARG A 583 -2.11 -0.66 -22.34
N GLU A 584 -2.41 -1.42 -23.39
CA GLU A 584 -3.75 -1.45 -23.98
C GLU A 584 -4.73 -2.15 -23.05
N ASP A 585 -4.35 -3.30 -22.49
CA ASP A 585 -5.14 -4.04 -21.52
C ASP A 585 -5.48 -3.16 -20.31
N SER A 586 -4.54 -2.34 -19.84
CA SER A 586 -4.74 -1.44 -18.69
C SER A 586 -5.87 -0.44 -18.89
N LYS A 587 -6.20 -0.06 -20.13
CA LYS A 587 -7.31 0.86 -20.41
C LYS A 587 -8.67 0.32 -19.99
N ALA A 588 -8.83 -0.99 -19.97
CA ALA A 588 -10.04 -1.64 -19.49
C ALA A 588 -10.23 -1.53 -17.97
N PHE A 589 -9.12 -1.43 -17.24
CA PHE A 589 -9.11 -1.37 -15.77
C PHE A 589 -9.14 0.06 -15.22
N PHE A 590 -8.66 1.05 -15.96
CA PHE A 590 -8.56 2.44 -15.50
C PHE A 590 -9.87 3.16 -15.22
N PRO A 591 -11.02 2.80 -15.77
CA PRO A 591 -12.29 3.35 -15.30
C PRO A 591 -12.60 2.98 -13.85
N LEU A 592 -11.97 1.91 -13.33
CA LEU A 592 -12.14 1.39 -11.96
C LEU A 592 -11.00 1.82 -11.03
N LEU A 593 -9.86 2.23 -11.58
CA LEU A 593 -8.72 2.79 -10.89
C LEU A 593 -8.76 4.33 -11.02
N PRO A 594 -8.23 5.08 -10.05
CA PRO A 594 -8.27 6.54 -10.11
C PRO A 594 -7.71 7.06 -11.44
N ASN A 595 -8.49 7.92 -12.08
CA ASN A 595 -8.19 8.47 -13.39
C ASN A 595 -6.82 9.17 -13.44
N ARG A 596 -5.77 8.44 -13.83
CA ARG A 596 -4.64 9.05 -14.48
C ARG A 596 -4.70 8.70 -15.96
N ARG A 597 -4.88 9.73 -16.78
CA ARG A 597 -4.67 9.56 -18.20
C ARG A 597 -3.20 9.16 -18.40
N PRO A 598 -2.91 8.05 -19.10
CA PRO A 598 -1.56 7.83 -19.56
C PRO A 598 -1.19 9.05 -20.40
N ASN A 599 -0.08 9.71 -20.05
CA ASN A 599 0.46 10.71 -20.93
C ASN A 599 0.73 10.04 -22.28
N ARG A 600 0.25 10.69 -23.33
CA ARG A 600 0.32 10.22 -24.72
C ARG A 600 1.76 10.07 -25.22
#